data_ebdd28f7d60209bdeed3594c687c4817
#
_entry.id   ebdd28f7d60209bdeed3594c687c4817
#
_cell.length_a   1.000
_cell.length_b   1.000
_cell.length_c   1.000
_cell.angle_alpha   90.00
_cell.angle_beta   90.00
_cell.angle_gamma   90.00
#
_symmetry.space_group_name_H-M   'P 1'
#
loop_
_entity.id
_entity.type
_entity.pdbx_description
1 polymer ?
#
loop_
_entity_poly.entity_id
_entity_poly.type
_entity_poly.pdbx_seq_one_letter_code
_entity_poly.pdbx_strand_id
1 'polypeptide(L)'
;MADAESNLVPSEVADQVEVALEKQAAADDGILYLNEYQYENDLVTDFARLVASPRRRGSLYVAAAIAALLGIGMLVAGGNWIKFGVVLIVFGAFLAWWSKNLHHTLARDFIDAVEADKSMGGRYRRVAANEDGLMVWGKSGKSQFFPFEKLDHVLDGERIFVAMFADQGVTIPKDTFVRGDAEQFGSFLKA
;
A
#
# COMPACT_ATOMS: atom_id res chain seq x y z
N MET A 1 -12.63 -59.56 -1.75
CA MET A 1 -12.97 -58.88 -3.00
C MET A 1 -13.49 -57.53 -2.56
N ALA A 2 -12.65 -56.52 -2.67
CA ALA A 2 -13.00 -55.15 -2.38
C ALA A 2 -12.91 -54.38 -3.70
N ASP A 3 -14.06 -53.91 -4.14
CA ASP A 3 -14.21 -53.13 -5.36
C ASP A 3 -13.50 -51.81 -5.21
N ALA A 4 -12.49 -51.59 -6.07
CA ALA A 4 -11.88 -50.30 -6.23
C ALA A 4 -12.83 -49.44 -7.09
N GLU A 5 -13.65 -48.64 -6.45
CA GLU A 5 -14.35 -47.51 -7.10
C GLU A 5 -13.31 -46.55 -7.63
N SER A 6 -13.06 -46.62 -8.92
CA SER A 6 -12.29 -45.62 -9.63
C SER A 6 -13.08 -44.32 -9.63
N ASN A 7 -12.59 -43.33 -8.87
CA ASN A 7 -13.12 -41.99 -8.79
C ASN A 7 -12.76 -41.27 -10.13
N LEU A 8 -13.54 -41.58 -11.19
CA LEU A 8 -13.48 -40.88 -12.47
C LEU A 8 -14.04 -39.45 -12.26
N VAL A 9 -13.15 -38.46 -12.26
CA VAL A 9 -13.53 -37.06 -12.34
C VAL A 9 -14.40 -36.89 -13.58
N PRO A 10 -15.62 -36.34 -13.49
CA PRO A 10 -16.48 -36.12 -14.65
C PRO A 10 -15.73 -35.34 -15.73
N SER A 11 -15.80 -35.80 -16.98
CA SER A 11 -15.12 -35.19 -18.14
C SER A 11 -15.38 -33.68 -18.27
N GLU A 12 -16.53 -33.25 -17.85
CA GLU A 12 -16.96 -31.85 -17.84
C GLU A 12 -16.13 -30.95 -16.89
N VAL A 13 -15.65 -31.50 -15.78
CA VAL A 13 -14.77 -30.81 -14.84
C VAL A 13 -13.34 -30.75 -15.38
N ALA A 14 -12.89 -31.80 -16.08
CA ALA A 14 -11.59 -31.81 -16.73
C ALA A 14 -11.53 -30.76 -17.85
N ASP A 15 -12.55 -30.67 -18.71
CA ASP A 15 -12.64 -29.67 -19.77
C ASP A 15 -12.69 -28.23 -19.23
N GLN A 16 -13.39 -28.00 -18.11
CA GLN A 16 -13.44 -26.67 -17.47
C GLN A 16 -12.09 -26.27 -16.87
N VAL A 17 -11.34 -27.23 -16.32
CA VAL A 17 -10.00 -26.99 -15.77
C VAL A 17 -9.00 -26.72 -16.90
N GLU A 18 -9.09 -27.44 -18.02
CA GLU A 18 -8.21 -27.24 -19.17
C GLU A 18 -8.45 -25.87 -19.83
N VAL A 19 -9.69 -25.48 -20.04
CA VAL A 19 -10.07 -24.14 -20.55
C VAL A 19 -9.64 -23.03 -19.58
N ALA A 20 -9.73 -23.27 -18.28
CA ALA A 20 -9.25 -22.31 -17.27
C ALA A 20 -7.73 -22.18 -17.28
N LEU A 21 -7.00 -23.29 -17.46
CA LEU A 21 -5.54 -23.32 -17.58
C LEU A 21 -5.05 -22.67 -18.88
N GLU A 22 -5.71 -22.93 -20.03
CA GLU A 22 -5.39 -22.25 -21.29
C GLU A 22 -5.65 -20.74 -21.23
N LYS A 23 -6.76 -20.34 -20.58
CA LYS A 23 -7.09 -18.93 -20.41
C LYS A 23 -6.11 -18.23 -19.44
N GLN A 24 -5.59 -18.97 -18.46
CA GLN A 24 -4.58 -18.49 -17.51
C GLN A 24 -3.20 -18.42 -18.19
N ALA A 25 -2.83 -19.40 -19.02
CA ALA A 25 -1.61 -19.38 -19.80
C ALA A 25 -1.61 -18.26 -20.86
N ALA A 26 -2.73 -18.03 -21.53
CA ALA A 26 -2.88 -16.91 -22.47
C ALA A 26 -2.86 -15.54 -21.77
N ALA A 27 -3.30 -15.47 -20.53
CA ALA A 27 -3.19 -14.25 -19.72
C ALA A 27 -1.78 -14.02 -19.16
N ASP A 28 -0.96 -15.07 -19.08
CA ASP A 28 0.45 -15.01 -18.66
C ASP A 28 1.41 -14.68 -19.84
N ASP A 29 0.93 -14.79 -21.10
CA ASP A 29 1.70 -14.39 -22.28
C ASP A 29 1.83 -12.86 -22.30
N GLY A 30 3.05 -12.35 -22.07
CA GLY A 30 3.37 -10.93 -21.98
C GLY A 30 3.60 -10.39 -20.57
N ILE A 31 3.40 -11.20 -19.53
CA ILE A 31 3.76 -10.80 -18.16
C ILE A 31 5.29 -10.86 -18.00
N LEU A 32 5.88 -9.69 -17.76
CA LEU A 32 7.32 -9.55 -17.49
C LEU A 32 7.64 -9.84 -16.02
N TYR A 33 6.81 -9.33 -15.13
CA TYR A 33 6.97 -9.47 -13.68
C TYR A 33 5.66 -9.91 -13.04
N LEU A 34 5.74 -10.77 -12.04
CA LEU A 34 4.61 -11.26 -11.26
C LEU A 34 4.96 -11.24 -9.77
N ASN A 35 4.08 -10.65 -8.99
CA ASN A 35 4.21 -10.53 -7.55
C ASN A 35 2.92 -11.00 -6.88
N GLU A 36 3.01 -11.81 -5.83
CA GLU A 36 1.86 -12.32 -5.07
C GLU A 36 2.09 -12.12 -3.58
N TYR A 37 1.18 -11.44 -2.90
CA TYR A 37 1.34 -11.12 -1.49
C TYR A 37 0.00 -10.94 -0.77
N GLN A 38 0.11 -10.86 0.55
CA GLN A 38 -1.00 -10.45 1.41
C GLN A 38 -0.62 -9.15 2.14
N TYR A 39 -1.59 -8.27 2.31
CA TYR A 39 -1.40 -7.08 3.15
C TYR A 39 -1.25 -7.48 4.61
N GLU A 40 -0.01 -7.66 5.04
CA GLU A 40 0.36 -7.79 6.44
C GLU A 40 0.47 -6.40 7.09
N ASN A 41 0.33 -6.35 8.41
CA ASN A 41 0.35 -5.08 9.15
C ASN A 41 1.66 -4.30 8.94
N ASP A 42 2.79 -5.03 8.82
CA ASP A 42 4.12 -4.45 8.59
C ASP A 42 4.21 -3.81 7.20
N LEU A 43 3.71 -4.52 6.17
CA LEU A 43 3.67 -4.03 4.79
C LEU A 43 2.85 -2.75 4.68
N VAL A 44 1.70 -2.71 5.35
CA VAL A 44 0.83 -1.53 5.37
C VAL A 44 1.48 -0.37 6.13
N THR A 45 2.22 -0.67 7.20
CA THR A 45 2.98 0.35 7.93
C THR A 45 4.08 0.96 7.06
N ASP A 46 4.81 0.14 6.28
CA ASP A 46 5.83 0.61 5.35
C ASP A 46 5.22 1.44 4.21
N PHE A 47 4.07 1.01 3.66
CA PHE A 47 3.30 1.79 2.71
C PHE A 47 2.89 3.16 3.30
N ALA A 48 2.28 3.17 4.49
CA ALA A 48 1.87 4.39 5.15
C ALA A 48 3.05 5.34 5.44
N ARG A 49 4.23 4.80 5.75
CA ARG A 49 5.45 5.60 5.94
C ARG A 49 5.93 6.26 4.65
N LEU A 50 5.88 5.54 3.52
CA LEU A 50 6.32 6.03 2.22
C LEU A 50 5.35 7.08 1.67
N VAL A 51 4.05 6.79 1.73
CA VAL A 51 3.00 7.66 1.20
C VAL A 51 2.74 8.87 2.10
N ALA A 52 2.95 8.75 3.43
CA ALA A 52 2.87 9.88 4.34
C ALA A 52 3.92 10.93 3.99
N SER A 53 3.52 11.87 3.14
CA SER A 53 4.37 12.94 2.60
C SER A 53 5.27 13.56 3.66
N PRO A 54 6.60 13.64 3.44
CA PRO A 54 7.54 14.35 4.32
C PRO A 54 7.14 15.80 4.57
N ARG A 55 6.50 16.44 3.57
CA ARG A 55 5.94 17.79 3.67
C ARG A 55 4.87 17.89 4.76
N ARG A 56 3.96 16.91 4.83
CA ARG A 56 2.85 16.93 5.81
C ARG A 56 3.36 16.73 7.24
N ARG A 57 4.37 15.89 7.42
CA ARG A 57 5.06 15.74 8.72
C ARG A 57 5.84 16.99 9.07
N GLY A 58 6.57 17.55 8.12
CA GLY A 58 7.35 18.78 8.30
C GLY A 58 6.47 19.96 8.71
N SER A 59 5.32 20.16 8.05
CA SER A 59 4.41 21.25 8.39
C SER A 59 3.84 21.14 9.83
N LEU A 60 3.57 19.93 10.31
CA LEU A 60 3.10 19.73 11.69
C LEU A 60 4.21 20.03 12.72
N TYR A 61 5.47 19.67 12.43
CA TYR A 61 6.59 20.04 13.31
C TYR A 61 6.85 21.54 13.33
N VAL A 62 6.74 22.21 12.17
CA VAL A 62 6.86 23.67 12.10
C VAL A 62 5.72 24.33 12.90
N ALA A 63 4.48 23.88 12.75
CA ALA A 63 3.35 24.37 13.53
C ALA A 63 3.55 24.15 15.04
N ALA A 64 4.05 22.97 15.45
CA ALA A 64 4.37 22.66 16.84
C ALA A 64 5.45 23.61 17.40
N ALA A 65 6.51 23.87 16.63
CA ALA A 65 7.58 24.79 17.02
C ALA A 65 7.07 26.23 17.18
N ILE A 66 6.26 26.71 16.25
CA ILE A 66 5.64 28.05 16.34
C ILE A 66 4.74 28.15 17.57
N ALA A 67 3.90 27.15 17.81
CA ALA A 67 3.03 27.13 19.01
C ALA A 67 3.84 27.15 20.31
N ALA A 68 4.93 26.39 20.38
CA ALA A 68 5.82 26.36 21.54
C ALA A 68 6.52 27.72 21.75
N LEU A 69 7.05 28.34 20.70
CA LEU A 69 7.72 29.65 20.78
C LEU A 69 6.74 30.75 21.22
N LEU A 70 5.53 30.79 20.65
CA LEU A 70 4.49 31.73 21.07
C LEU A 70 4.09 31.49 22.53
N GLY A 71 3.95 30.23 22.94
CA GLY A 71 3.64 29.86 24.30
C GLY A 71 4.71 30.33 25.29
N ILE A 72 6.00 30.17 24.98
CA ILE A 72 7.11 30.66 25.80
C ILE A 72 7.07 32.22 25.88
N GLY A 73 6.86 32.89 24.74
CA GLY A 73 6.74 34.35 24.71
C GLY A 73 5.63 34.85 25.61
N MET A 74 4.46 34.18 25.65
CA MET A 74 3.35 34.53 26.55
C MET A 74 3.68 34.27 28.03
N LEU A 75 4.43 33.21 28.32
CA LEU A 75 4.90 32.95 29.71
C LEU A 75 5.82 34.08 30.22
N VAL A 76 6.73 34.56 29.35
CA VAL A 76 7.67 35.65 29.67
C VAL A 76 6.93 36.98 29.83
N ALA A 77 5.86 37.23 29.05
CA ALA A 77 5.04 38.43 29.16
C ALA A 77 4.29 38.51 30.52
N GLY A 78 4.05 37.37 31.16
CA GLY A 78 3.46 37.33 32.50
C GLY A 78 1.95 37.67 32.58
N GLY A 79 1.45 37.84 33.80
CA GLY A 79 0.06 38.23 34.02
C GLY A 79 -0.95 37.19 33.49
N ASN A 80 -2.04 37.67 32.91
CA ASN A 80 -3.13 36.82 32.38
C ASN A 80 -2.69 35.96 31.16
N TRP A 81 -1.57 36.29 30.51
CA TRP A 81 -1.03 35.57 29.33
C TRP A 81 -0.43 34.21 29.68
N ILE A 82 -0.04 33.99 30.93
CA ILE A 82 0.55 32.72 31.40
C ILE A 82 -0.36 31.55 31.08
N LYS A 83 -1.67 31.66 31.29
CA LYS A 83 -2.64 30.60 31.03
C LYS A 83 -2.66 30.19 29.55
N PHE A 84 -2.64 31.16 28.64
CA PHE A 84 -2.62 30.95 27.21
C PHE A 84 -1.27 30.37 26.78
N GLY A 85 -0.18 30.81 27.37
CA GLY A 85 1.16 30.26 27.10
C GLY A 85 1.26 28.76 27.41
N VAL A 86 0.73 28.34 28.57
CA VAL A 86 0.69 26.91 28.95
C VAL A 86 -0.12 26.10 27.94
N VAL A 87 -1.32 26.59 27.57
CA VAL A 87 -2.19 25.91 26.60
C VAL A 87 -1.49 25.74 25.25
N LEU A 88 -0.77 26.76 24.74
CA LEU A 88 -0.05 26.70 23.49
C LEU A 88 1.12 25.71 23.53
N ILE A 89 1.85 25.64 24.64
CA ILE A 89 2.94 24.66 24.79
C ILE A 89 2.39 23.24 24.80
N VAL A 90 1.30 22.97 25.53
CA VAL A 90 0.64 21.66 25.56
C VAL A 90 0.14 21.29 24.17
N PHE A 91 -0.46 22.24 23.46
CA PHE A 91 -0.93 22.04 22.08
C PHE A 91 0.24 21.74 21.11
N GLY A 92 1.35 22.46 21.23
CA GLY A 92 2.56 22.20 20.45
C GLY A 92 3.12 20.79 20.70
N ALA A 93 3.18 20.37 21.96
CA ALA A 93 3.59 19.01 22.34
C ALA A 93 2.64 17.95 21.78
N PHE A 94 1.33 18.20 21.81
CA PHE A 94 0.32 17.33 21.20
C PHE A 94 0.51 17.21 19.68
N LEU A 95 0.73 18.32 18.97
CA LEU A 95 0.99 18.30 17.53
C LEU A 95 2.26 17.50 17.18
N ALA A 96 3.32 17.64 17.96
CA ALA A 96 4.55 16.87 17.75
C ALA A 96 4.33 15.39 17.97
N TRP A 97 3.61 15.00 19.02
CA TRP A 97 3.23 13.62 19.29
C TRP A 97 2.33 13.05 18.19
N TRP A 98 1.33 13.79 17.75
CA TRP A 98 0.42 13.42 16.67
C TRP A 98 1.18 13.19 15.35
N SER A 99 2.12 14.10 15.01
CA SER A 99 2.95 13.97 13.82
C SER A 99 3.77 12.66 13.82
N LYS A 100 4.28 12.26 14.99
CA LYS A 100 5.04 11.02 15.14
C LYS A 100 4.17 9.77 14.92
N ASN A 101 2.90 9.83 15.33
CA ASN A 101 1.97 8.69 15.27
C ASN A 101 1.08 8.66 14.01
N LEU A 102 1.19 9.67 13.14
CA LEU A 102 0.34 9.82 11.95
C LEU A 102 0.36 8.57 11.03
N HIS A 103 1.52 7.93 10.89
CA HIS A 103 1.65 6.74 10.04
C HIS A 103 0.89 5.52 10.59
N HIS A 104 0.75 5.39 11.91
CA HIS A 104 -0.03 4.30 12.51
C HIS A 104 -1.53 4.47 12.24
N THR A 105 -2.04 5.70 12.33
CA THR A 105 -3.44 6.00 12.01
C THR A 105 -3.72 5.71 10.53
N LEU A 106 -2.85 6.21 9.63
CA LEU A 106 -2.99 5.95 8.19
C LEU A 106 -2.91 4.45 7.85
N ALA A 107 -2.01 3.71 8.51
CA ALA A 107 -1.90 2.27 8.30
C ALA A 107 -3.19 1.53 8.72
N ARG A 108 -3.78 1.93 9.85
CA ARG A 108 -5.02 1.34 10.34
C ARG A 108 -6.20 1.64 9.41
N ASP A 109 -6.37 2.90 9.03
CA ASP A 109 -7.44 3.33 8.11
C ASP A 109 -7.31 2.59 6.75
N PHE A 110 -6.08 2.35 6.28
CA PHE A 110 -5.83 1.59 5.07
C PHE A 110 -6.22 0.12 5.21
N ILE A 111 -5.86 -0.53 6.33
CA ILE A 111 -6.26 -1.92 6.59
C ILE A 111 -7.78 -2.05 6.63
N ASP A 112 -8.43 -1.15 7.36
CA ASP A 112 -9.89 -1.14 7.47
C ASP A 112 -10.54 -0.94 6.08
N ALA A 113 -9.98 -0.09 5.23
CA ALA A 113 -10.44 0.11 3.84
C ALA A 113 -10.23 -1.14 2.97
N VAL A 114 -9.07 -1.80 3.08
CA VAL A 114 -8.77 -3.04 2.33
C VAL A 114 -9.69 -4.18 2.76
N GLU A 115 -10.01 -4.30 4.04
CA GLU A 115 -10.94 -5.31 4.56
C GLU A 115 -12.39 -5.03 4.20
N ALA A 116 -12.78 -3.76 4.16
CA ALA A 116 -14.11 -3.34 3.74
C ALA A 116 -14.35 -3.52 2.23
N ASP A 117 -13.28 -3.56 1.43
CA ASP A 117 -13.36 -3.75 -0.02
C ASP A 117 -13.65 -5.21 -0.38
N LYS A 118 -14.92 -5.57 -0.33
CA LYS A 118 -15.42 -6.88 -0.77
C LYS A 118 -15.19 -7.14 -2.25
N SER A 119 -14.96 -6.11 -3.06
CA SER A 119 -14.80 -6.24 -4.51
C SER A 119 -13.51 -6.98 -4.86
N MET A 120 -12.43 -6.73 -4.13
CA MET A 120 -11.13 -7.37 -4.33
C MET A 120 -10.94 -8.62 -3.45
N GLY A 121 -11.87 -8.92 -2.55
CA GLY A 121 -11.85 -10.17 -1.76
C GLY A 121 -10.81 -10.18 -0.64
N GLY A 122 -10.57 -9.04 0.04
CA GLY A 122 -9.74 -8.94 1.24
C GLY A 122 -8.28 -8.60 0.98
N ARG A 123 -7.37 -9.14 1.79
CA ARG A 123 -5.96 -8.70 1.85
C ARG A 123 -5.04 -9.27 0.76
N TYR A 124 -5.44 -10.34 0.06
CA TYR A 124 -4.63 -10.95 -0.98
C TYR A 124 -4.60 -10.08 -2.24
N ARG A 125 -3.40 -9.95 -2.81
CA ARG A 125 -3.17 -9.26 -4.09
C ARG A 125 -2.20 -10.07 -4.95
N ARG A 126 -2.48 -10.07 -6.24
CA ARG A 126 -1.59 -10.52 -7.29
C ARG A 126 -1.37 -9.33 -8.22
N VAL A 127 -0.12 -8.96 -8.45
CA VAL A 127 0.26 -7.83 -9.30
C VAL A 127 1.14 -8.37 -10.42
N ALA A 128 0.72 -8.16 -11.66
CA ALA A 128 1.55 -8.44 -12.83
C ALA A 128 1.87 -7.14 -13.56
N ALA A 129 3.07 -7.07 -14.11
CA ALA A 129 3.51 -5.99 -14.97
C ALA A 129 3.79 -6.51 -16.37
N ASN A 130 3.32 -5.80 -17.37
CA ASN A 130 3.66 -5.92 -18.77
C ASN A 130 4.25 -4.59 -19.28
N GLU A 131 4.48 -4.46 -20.58
CA GLU A 131 5.01 -3.21 -21.18
C GLU A 131 4.04 -2.02 -21.05
N ASP A 132 2.72 -2.28 -20.94
CA ASP A 132 1.69 -1.25 -20.96
C ASP A 132 1.28 -0.75 -19.57
N GLY A 133 1.48 -1.56 -18.50
CA GLY A 133 1.01 -1.19 -17.17
C GLY A 133 1.05 -2.30 -16.13
N LEU A 134 0.39 -2.02 -15.00
CA LEU A 134 0.20 -2.95 -13.91
C LEU A 134 -1.23 -3.48 -13.89
N MET A 135 -1.37 -4.79 -13.80
CA MET A 135 -2.65 -5.45 -13.55
C MET A 135 -2.67 -5.97 -12.12
N VAL A 136 -3.68 -5.58 -11.36
CA VAL A 136 -3.84 -5.97 -9.95
C VAL A 136 -5.08 -6.81 -9.80
N TRP A 137 -4.94 -8.01 -9.24
CA TRP A 137 -6.06 -8.89 -8.89
C TRP A 137 -6.20 -9.02 -7.38
N GLY A 138 -7.44 -9.14 -6.94
CA GLY A 138 -7.77 -9.58 -5.61
C GLY A 138 -8.18 -11.06 -5.57
N LYS A 139 -8.42 -11.59 -4.38
CA LYS A 139 -8.89 -12.98 -4.18
C LYS A 139 -10.24 -13.27 -4.86
N SER A 140 -11.06 -12.25 -5.12
CA SER A 140 -12.36 -12.38 -5.81
C SER A 140 -12.24 -12.65 -7.31
N GLY A 141 -11.03 -12.61 -7.87
CA GLY A 141 -10.79 -12.69 -9.31
C GLY A 141 -11.06 -11.39 -10.07
N LYS A 142 -11.56 -10.34 -9.41
CA LYS A 142 -11.64 -9.02 -10.02
C LYS A 142 -10.26 -8.43 -10.22
N SER A 143 -10.07 -7.75 -11.35
CA SER A 143 -8.82 -7.09 -11.71
C SER A 143 -9.02 -5.62 -11.97
N GLN A 144 -7.97 -4.85 -11.73
CA GLN A 144 -7.86 -3.44 -12.08
C GLN A 144 -6.57 -3.21 -12.86
N PHE A 145 -6.66 -2.50 -13.98
CA PHE A 145 -5.51 -2.16 -14.81
C PHE A 145 -5.08 -0.72 -14.58
N PHE A 146 -3.77 -0.52 -14.41
CA PHE A 146 -3.12 0.75 -14.19
C PHE A 146 -2.10 0.99 -15.31
N PRO A 147 -2.43 1.77 -16.35
CA PRO A 147 -1.52 2.02 -17.47
C PRO A 147 -0.35 2.91 -17.03
N PHE A 148 0.86 2.61 -17.50
CA PHE A 148 2.06 3.40 -17.16
C PHE A 148 2.00 4.84 -17.66
N GLU A 149 1.21 5.13 -18.68
CA GLU A 149 0.93 6.51 -19.13
C GLU A 149 0.35 7.41 -18.02
N LYS A 150 -0.30 6.80 -17.01
CA LYS A 150 -0.89 7.46 -15.84
C LYS A 150 -0.04 7.33 -14.58
N LEU A 151 1.15 6.78 -14.70
CA LEU A 151 2.09 6.66 -13.57
C LEU A 151 2.64 8.03 -13.23
N ASP A 152 2.34 8.51 -12.05
CA ASP A 152 2.80 9.81 -11.54
C ASP A 152 4.26 9.74 -11.08
N HIS A 153 4.54 8.79 -10.20
CA HIS A 153 5.88 8.54 -9.68
C HIS A 153 5.95 7.20 -8.94
N VAL A 154 7.16 6.72 -8.75
CA VAL A 154 7.44 5.50 -8.00
C VAL A 154 8.16 5.88 -6.71
N LEU A 155 7.62 5.41 -5.59
CA LEU A 155 8.29 5.49 -4.30
C LEU A 155 9.06 4.19 -4.08
N ASP A 156 10.35 4.31 -3.85
CA ASP A 156 11.26 3.19 -3.64
C ASP A 156 11.61 3.12 -2.14
N GLY A 157 10.97 2.22 -1.42
CA GLY A 157 11.23 1.94 -0.02
C GLY A 157 12.20 0.79 0.18
N GLU A 158 12.57 0.53 1.43
CA GLU A 158 13.47 -0.56 1.78
C GLU A 158 12.91 -1.93 1.38
N ARG A 159 11.63 -2.19 1.69
CA ARG A 159 10.96 -3.49 1.50
C ARG A 159 9.92 -3.49 0.38
N ILE A 160 9.50 -2.32 -0.09
CA ILE A 160 8.41 -2.19 -1.05
C ILE A 160 8.69 -1.13 -2.10
N PHE A 161 8.14 -1.34 -3.30
CA PHE A 161 7.85 -0.27 -4.24
C PHE A 161 6.40 0.16 -4.10
N VAL A 162 6.12 1.44 -4.33
CA VAL A 162 4.76 1.95 -4.47
C VAL A 162 4.68 2.74 -5.76
N ALA A 163 3.93 2.20 -6.74
CA ALA A 163 3.63 2.90 -7.98
C ALA A 163 2.39 3.76 -7.77
N MET A 164 2.53 5.08 -7.89
CA MET A 164 1.46 6.04 -7.67
C MET A 164 0.79 6.42 -8.99
N PHE A 165 -0.53 6.25 -9.03
CA PHE A 165 -1.40 6.59 -10.17
C PHE A 165 -2.46 7.57 -9.68
N ALA A 166 -2.19 8.87 -9.79
CA ALA A 166 -2.99 9.94 -9.18
C ALA A 166 -3.16 9.70 -7.66
N ASP A 167 -4.39 9.39 -7.20
CA ASP A 167 -4.69 9.17 -5.79
C ASP A 167 -4.59 7.69 -5.36
N GLN A 168 -4.22 6.78 -6.27
CA GLN A 168 -4.13 5.36 -6.00
C GLN A 168 -2.68 4.88 -6.02
N GLY A 169 -2.30 4.12 -4.99
CA GLY A 169 -0.97 3.50 -4.88
C GLY A 169 -1.05 1.99 -5.02
N VAL A 170 -0.28 1.43 -5.96
CA VAL A 170 -0.08 -0.03 -6.08
C VAL A 170 1.18 -0.40 -5.31
N THR A 171 1.01 -1.21 -4.28
CA THR A 171 2.13 -1.70 -3.44
C THR A 171 2.71 -2.97 -4.05
N ILE A 172 4.03 -3.06 -4.15
CA ILE A 172 4.74 -4.23 -4.69
C ILE A 172 5.88 -4.57 -3.73
N PRO A 173 5.73 -5.59 -2.87
CA PRO A 173 6.79 -6.03 -1.97
C PRO A 173 7.97 -6.62 -2.75
N LYS A 174 9.20 -6.37 -2.29
CA LYS A 174 10.42 -6.76 -2.98
C LYS A 174 10.78 -8.24 -2.81
N ASP A 175 10.27 -8.86 -1.77
CA ASP A 175 10.56 -10.24 -1.35
C ASP A 175 9.53 -11.27 -1.84
N THR A 176 8.49 -10.86 -2.55
CA THR A 176 7.36 -11.71 -2.95
C THR A 176 7.21 -11.87 -4.47
N PHE A 177 8.28 -11.64 -5.24
CA PHE A 177 8.26 -11.87 -6.68
C PHE A 177 8.20 -13.37 -6.97
N VAL A 178 7.21 -13.77 -7.77
CA VAL A 178 7.05 -15.12 -8.33
C VAL A 178 7.75 -15.23 -9.68
N ARG A 179 7.78 -14.12 -10.45
CA ARG A 179 8.46 -14.01 -11.74
C ARG A 179 9.21 -12.68 -11.82
N GLY A 180 10.45 -12.73 -12.29
CA GLY A 180 11.36 -11.58 -12.27
C GLY A 180 11.98 -11.37 -10.88
N ASP A 181 12.69 -10.27 -10.72
CA ASP A 181 13.29 -9.85 -9.44
C ASP A 181 13.07 -8.36 -9.17
N ALA A 182 13.26 -7.97 -7.91
CA ALA A 182 12.99 -6.62 -7.44
C ALA A 182 13.91 -5.55 -8.08
N GLU A 183 15.18 -5.87 -8.35
CA GLU A 183 16.14 -4.91 -8.91
C GLU A 183 15.81 -4.58 -10.36
N GLN A 184 15.55 -5.63 -11.17
CA GLN A 184 15.12 -5.47 -12.54
C GLN A 184 13.79 -4.75 -12.64
N PHE A 185 12.84 -5.11 -11.77
CA PHE A 185 11.54 -4.45 -11.71
C PHE A 185 11.66 -2.97 -11.31
N GLY A 186 12.50 -2.65 -10.32
CA GLY A 186 12.75 -1.26 -9.93
C GLY A 186 13.37 -0.43 -11.05
N SER A 187 14.23 -1.04 -11.88
CA SER A 187 14.80 -0.40 -13.06
C SER A 187 13.76 -0.20 -14.17
N PHE A 188 12.92 -1.20 -14.38
CA PHE A 188 11.82 -1.18 -15.34
C PHE A 188 10.78 -0.08 -15.03
N LEU A 189 10.41 0.10 -13.74
CA LEU A 189 9.46 1.15 -13.34
C LEU A 189 10.02 2.57 -13.49
N LYS A 190 11.33 2.74 -13.60
CA LYS A 190 12.01 4.05 -13.68
C LYS A 190 12.43 4.41 -15.12
N ALA A 191 12.27 3.46 -16.06
CA ALA A 191 12.61 3.64 -17.46
C ALA A 191 11.55 4.42 -18.21
#